data_33a5fbe3610c8bdcb93b1376a654ecf0
#
_entry.id   33a5fbe3610c8bdcb93b1376a654ecf0
#
_cell.length_a   1.000
_cell.length_b   1.000
_cell.length_c   1.000
_cell.angle_alpha   90.00
_cell.angle_beta   90.00
_cell.angle_gamma   90.00
#
_symmetry.space_group_name_H-M   'P 1'
#
loop_
_entity.id
_entity.type
_entity.pdbx_description
1 polymer ?
#
loop_
_entity_poly.entity_id
_entity_poly.type
_entity_poly.pdbx_seq_one_letter_code
_entity_poly.pdbx_strand_id
1 'polypeptide(L)'
;MRKTAVVCAMSAAGFSAHAANVGGTEMNFSGYIKADAMFSDYSDGTISSGSVGRDFYIPSLTPVGGNKEGSQFDAHIRQSRFRIATNTPTDNGESIQGVLEMDFNVTAGGDERISNSYTPRVRHAYLQYKEWLVGQTWTTFMDVSILPESLDFIGVTDGVTFGRQTMVRYTSGGLQVALENPETTVTSGVDGGRIVADDNAVPDLIAAYTLKNDWGHVKVAGLIRQLSYDDGVAVDDEETGYGIAVSGKVNFANGDDLRLMVNAGAGMGRYTALNAANGVVIDAANGNQLEAIDSYGYSIAYRHQWNDKSRSSFMFSALQVDNDTSLSGLTATESTLSARVNYLYSPTPALTFGGEYGYAKREIESGLDGDMNRIQFSGKYAF
;
A
#
# COMPACT_ATOMS: atom_id res chain seq x y z
N MET A 1 -11.58 10.96 36.82
CA MET A 1 -11.51 11.20 35.38
C MET A 1 -11.15 9.87 34.73
N ARG A 2 -12.09 9.19 34.07
CA ARG A 2 -11.83 7.91 33.40
C ARG A 2 -11.04 8.17 32.12
N LYS A 3 -9.80 7.73 32.06
CA LYS A 3 -9.00 7.75 30.86
C LYS A 3 -9.54 6.67 29.88
N THR A 4 -10.24 7.08 28.87
CA THR A 4 -10.70 6.20 27.80
C THR A 4 -9.51 5.86 26.92
N ALA A 5 -9.04 4.63 26.96
CA ALA A 5 -8.05 4.13 26.03
C ALA A 5 -8.66 4.18 24.60
N VAL A 6 -8.05 4.96 23.72
CA VAL A 6 -8.45 5.02 22.31
C VAL A 6 -7.94 3.75 21.64
N VAL A 7 -8.78 2.74 21.61
CA VAL A 7 -8.59 1.57 20.76
C VAL A 7 -8.82 2.05 19.32
N CYS A 8 -7.81 1.98 18.49
CA CYS A 8 -7.93 2.19 17.05
C CYS A 8 -8.73 1.01 16.48
N ALA A 9 -10.07 1.08 16.60
CA ALA A 9 -10.97 0.10 16.02
C ALA A 9 -10.96 0.30 14.50
N MET A 10 -10.17 -0.51 13.79
CA MET A 10 -10.54 -0.86 12.43
C MET A 10 -11.92 -1.49 12.53
N SER A 11 -12.92 -0.95 11.84
CA SER A 11 -14.24 -1.53 11.74
C SER A 11 -14.15 -2.87 10.99
N ALA A 12 -13.72 -3.90 11.70
CA ALA A 12 -14.04 -5.28 11.36
C ALA A 12 -15.49 -5.47 11.77
N ALA A 13 -16.36 -5.79 10.82
CA ALA A 13 -17.69 -6.32 11.10
C ALA A 13 -17.53 -7.40 12.18
N GLY A 14 -18.35 -7.30 13.26
CA GLY A 14 -18.22 -8.12 14.43
C GLY A 14 -18.30 -9.61 14.12
N PHE A 15 -17.17 -10.25 14.11
CA PHE A 15 -17.05 -11.71 14.10
C PHE A 15 -16.71 -12.13 15.53
N SER A 16 -17.35 -13.21 16.00
CA SER A 16 -17.01 -13.84 17.26
C SER A 16 -15.62 -14.46 17.15
N ALA A 17 -14.58 -13.68 17.40
CA ALA A 17 -13.24 -14.22 17.57
C ALA A 17 -13.28 -15.19 18.75
N HIS A 18 -12.90 -16.43 18.56
CA HIS A 18 -12.71 -17.37 19.64
C HIS A 18 -11.45 -16.95 20.40
N ALA A 19 -11.63 -16.25 21.51
CA ALA A 19 -10.54 -15.91 22.40
C ALA A 19 -10.12 -17.16 23.17
N ALA A 20 -8.88 -17.58 23.01
CA ALA A 20 -8.24 -18.58 23.85
C ALA A 20 -7.39 -17.88 24.92
N ASN A 21 -7.45 -18.34 26.16
CA ASN A 21 -6.54 -17.86 27.20
C ASN A 21 -5.39 -18.87 27.35
N VAL A 22 -4.16 -18.44 27.10
CA VAL A 22 -2.96 -19.27 27.20
C VAL A 22 -1.98 -18.56 28.15
N GLY A 23 -1.77 -19.13 29.34
CA GLY A 23 -0.82 -18.58 30.33
C GLY A 23 -1.13 -17.14 30.76
N GLY A 24 -2.41 -16.76 30.86
CA GLY A 24 -2.84 -15.41 31.23
C GLY A 24 -2.92 -14.42 30.05
N THR A 25 -2.51 -14.85 28.85
CA THR A 25 -2.62 -14.06 27.62
C THR A 25 -3.91 -14.43 26.87
N GLU A 26 -4.73 -13.43 26.57
CA GLU A 26 -5.86 -13.57 25.64
C GLU A 26 -5.35 -13.61 24.19
N MET A 27 -5.72 -14.63 23.42
CA MET A 27 -5.35 -14.81 22.03
C MET A 27 -6.59 -14.85 21.15
N ASN A 28 -6.62 -13.99 20.13
CA ASN A 28 -7.68 -13.94 19.14
C ASN A 28 -7.11 -14.37 17.77
N PHE A 29 -7.73 -15.41 17.18
CA PHE A 29 -7.44 -15.83 15.81
C PHE A 29 -8.54 -15.33 14.89
N SER A 30 -8.16 -14.73 13.77
CA SER A 30 -9.09 -14.19 12.76
C SER A 30 -8.45 -14.22 11.38
N GLY A 31 -9.25 -13.97 10.37
CA GLY A 31 -8.73 -13.93 9.01
C GLY A 31 -9.81 -14.03 7.97
N TYR A 32 -9.41 -14.38 6.77
CA TYR A 32 -10.31 -14.70 5.70
C TYR A 32 -9.66 -15.60 4.64
N ILE A 33 -10.47 -16.40 3.99
CA ILE A 33 -10.14 -17.07 2.74
C ILE A 33 -10.75 -16.23 1.62
N LYS A 34 -9.94 -15.92 0.60
CA LYS A 34 -10.39 -15.17 -0.58
C LYS A 34 -9.89 -15.85 -1.84
N ALA A 35 -10.80 -16.10 -2.76
CA ALA A 35 -10.49 -16.58 -4.10
C ALA A 35 -10.79 -15.45 -5.09
N ASP A 36 -9.87 -15.23 -6.01
CA ASP A 36 -9.93 -14.23 -7.07
C ASP A 36 -9.83 -14.89 -8.44
N ALA A 37 -10.58 -14.38 -9.42
CA ALA A 37 -10.46 -14.70 -10.84
C ALA A 37 -10.44 -13.39 -11.62
N MET A 38 -9.45 -13.22 -12.50
CA MET A 38 -9.18 -11.97 -13.21
C MET A 38 -8.99 -12.22 -14.69
N PHE A 39 -9.54 -11.30 -15.50
CA PHE A 39 -9.30 -11.19 -16.94
C PHE A 39 -8.65 -9.84 -17.18
N SER A 40 -7.40 -9.83 -17.65
CA SER A 40 -6.63 -8.61 -17.91
C SER A 40 -6.32 -8.51 -19.40
N ASP A 41 -6.51 -7.32 -19.97
CA ASP A 41 -6.17 -6.97 -21.34
C ASP A 41 -5.29 -5.72 -21.32
N TYR A 42 -4.17 -5.76 -22.04
CA TYR A 42 -3.22 -4.65 -22.12
C TYR A 42 -3.14 -4.16 -23.57
N SER A 43 -2.98 -2.85 -23.78
CA SER A 43 -2.81 -2.27 -25.12
C SER A 43 -1.45 -2.61 -25.72
N ASP A 44 -0.40 -2.73 -24.91
CA ASP A 44 1.00 -2.74 -25.28
C ASP A 44 1.79 -3.92 -24.69
N GLY A 45 1.38 -5.12 -24.99
CA GLY A 45 2.04 -6.34 -24.53
C GLY A 45 1.28 -7.06 -23.42
N THR A 46 2.01 -7.78 -22.59
CA THR A 46 1.47 -8.57 -21.48
C THR A 46 2.39 -8.51 -20.26
N ILE A 47 1.87 -8.87 -19.11
CA ILE A 47 2.69 -9.10 -17.90
C ILE A 47 3.10 -10.57 -17.88
N SER A 48 4.42 -10.82 -17.73
CA SER A 48 4.99 -12.16 -17.72
C SER A 48 4.39 -13.05 -16.60
N SER A 49 4.35 -14.35 -16.85
CA SER A 49 3.93 -15.35 -15.87
C SER A 49 4.80 -15.26 -14.60
N GLY A 50 4.16 -15.36 -13.43
CA GLY A 50 4.83 -15.25 -12.12
C GLY A 50 5.12 -13.82 -11.67
N SER A 51 4.84 -12.80 -12.48
CA SER A 51 4.93 -11.40 -12.06
C SER A 51 3.81 -11.07 -11.06
N VAL A 52 4.16 -10.33 -10.01
CA VAL A 52 3.21 -9.82 -9.01
C VAL A 52 2.12 -8.91 -9.61
N GLY A 53 2.37 -8.28 -10.75
CA GLY A 53 1.37 -7.47 -11.47
C GLY A 53 0.20 -8.27 -12.04
N ARG A 54 0.33 -9.60 -12.12
CA ARG A 54 -0.78 -10.51 -12.45
C ARG A 54 -1.70 -10.74 -11.26
N ASP A 55 -1.19 -10.69 -10.03
CA ASP A 55 -1.94 -10.91 -8.80
C ASP A 55 -2.78 -9.69 -8.40
N PHE A 56 -2.28 -8.48 -8.65
CA PHE A 56 -2.97 -7.20 -8.40
C PHE A 56 -2.33 -6.06 -9.20
N TYR A 57 -2.99 -4.90 -9.22
CA TYR A 57 -2.52 -3.75 -9.98
C TYR A 57 -1.31 -3.10 -9.32
N ILE A 58 -0.26 -2.90 -10.12
CA ILE A 58 0.95 -2.15 -9.79
C ILE A 58 1.21 -1.15 -10.92
N PRO A 59 1.17 0.16 -10.69
CA PRO A 59 1.23 1.19 -11.74
C PRO A 59 2.43 1.03 -12.69
N SER A 60 3.63 0.83 -12.14
CA SER A 60 4.88 0.70 -12.93
C SER A 60 4.96 -0.57 -13.79
N LEU A 61 4.07 -1.55 -13.57
CA LEU A 61 4.06 -2.80 -14.33
C LEU A 61 3.06 -2.80 -15.49
N THR A 62 2.30 -1.73 -15.71
CA THR A 62 1.51 -1.59 -16.94
C THR A 62 2.46 -1.50 -18.14
N PRO A 63 2.40 -2.45 -19.11
CA PRO A 63 3.29 -2.47 -20.25
C PRO A 63 3.11 -1.24 -21.15
N VAL A 64 4.20 -0.72 -21.72
CA VAL A 64 4.24 0.44 -22.60
C VAL A 64 5.12 0.15 -23.80
N GLY A 65 4.71 0.58 -25.01
CA GLY A 65 5.51 0.53 -26.22
C GLY A 65 5.67 -0.86 -26.85
N GLY A 66 4.91 -1.85 -26.39
CA GLY A 66 4.87 -3.20 -26.95
C GLY A 66 3.82 -3.37 -28.04
N ASN A 67 3.58 -4.62 -28.41
CA ASN A 67 2.47 -4.97 -29.30
C ASN A 67 1.33 -5.56 -28.50
N LYS A 68 0.10 -5.24 -28.88
CA LYS A 68 -1.08 -5.83 -28.24
C LYS A 68 -1.07 -7.36 -28.40
N GLU A 69 -1.28 -8.04 -27.29
CA GLU A 69 -1.46 -9.49 -27.22
C GLU A 69 -2.90 -9.84 -26.78
N GLY A 70 -3.18 -11.13 -26.59
CA GLY A 70 -4.48 -11.58 -26.10
C GLY A 70 -4.67 -11.33 -24.60
N SER A 71 -5.94 -11.33 -24.17
CA SER A 71 -6.29 -11.22 -22.75
C SER A 71 -5.70 -12.36 -21.92
N GLN A 72 -5.28 -12.05 -20.71
CA GLN A 72 -4.72 -12.99 -19.74
C GLN A 72 -5.77 -13.34 -18.68
N PHE A 73 -5.87 -14.62 -18.35
CA PHE A 73 -6.69 -15.13 -17.25
C PHE A 73 -5.79 -15.57 -16.10
N ASP A 74 -6.13 -15.13 -14.89
CA ASP A 74 -5.48 -15.53 -13.65
C ASP A 74 -6.52 -15.88 -12.60
N ALA A 75 -6.23 -16.91 -11.80
CA ALA A 75 -7.05 -17.24 -10.64
C ALA A 75 -6.15 -17.68 -9.48
N HIS A 76 -6.38 -17.15 -8.29
CA HIS A 76 -5.56 -17.44 -7.12
C HIS A 76 -6.28 -17.20 -5.79
N ILE A 77 -5.65 -17.65 -4.70
CA ILE A 77 -6.11 -17.45 -3.33
C ILE A 77 -5.12 -16.60 -2.50
N ARG A 78 -4.17 -15.92 -3.15
CA ARG A 78 -3.01 -15.26 -2.51
C ARG A 78 -3.38 -14.17 -1.52
N GLN A 79 -4.57 -13.57 -1.63
CA GLN A 79 -5.04 -12.54 -0.71
C GLN A 79 -5.60 -13.11 0.61
N SER A 80 -5.76 -14.45 0.71
CA SER A 80 -6.18 -15.10 1.96
C SER A 80 -5.23 -14.72 3.10
N ARG A 81 -5.78 -14.52 4.30
CA ARG A 81 -5.07 -13.87 5.40
C ARG A 81 -5.36 -14.54 6.73
N PHE A 82 -4.32 -14.62 7.56
CA PHE A 82 -4.41 -15.11 8.94
C PHE A 82 -3.82 -14.07 9.88
N ARG A 83 -4.49 -13.86 11.01
CA ARG A 83 -4.08 -12.92 12.03
C ARG A 83 -4.22 -13.54 13.42
N ILE A 84 -3.17 -13.42 14.21
CA ILE A 84 -3.16 -13.68 15.64
C ILE A 84 -2.97 -12.32 16.33
N ALA A 85 -3.89 -11.98 17.22
CA ALA A 85 -3.76 -10.82 18.11
C ALA A 85 -3.72 -11.32 19.55
N THR A 86 -2.80 -10.78 20.35
CA THR A 86 -2.62 -11.15 21.77
C THR A 86 -2.81 -9.93 22.66
N ASN A 87 -3.32 -10.16 23.86
CA ASN A 87 -3.43 -9.16 24.91
C ASN A 87 -3.00 -9.79 26.23
N THR A 88 -1.85 -9.37 26.78
CA THR A 88 -1.28 -9.88 28.02
C THR A 88 -1.37 -8.81 29.09
N PRO A 89 -2.21 -8.97 30.15
CA PRO A 89 -2.25 -8.05 31.27
C PRO A 89 -0.91 -8.09 32.03
N THR A 90 -0.53 -6.94 32.56
CA THR A 90 0.67 -6.78 33.40
C THR A 90 0.27 -6.45 34.85
N ASP A 91 1.17 -6.70 35.79
CA ASP A 91 0.90 -6.51 37.23
C ASP A 91 0.56 -5.05 37.64
N ASN A 92 0.95 -4.09 36.81
CA ASN A 92 0.67 -2.67 37.00
C ASN A 92 -0.68 -2.21 36.41
N GLY A 93 -1.52 -3.14 35.92
CA GLY A 93 -2.84 -2.85 35.38
C GLY A 93 -2.83 -2.36 33.92
N GLU A 94 -1.69 -2.39 33.25
CA GLU A 94 -1.53 -2.13 31.80
C GLU A 94 -1.67 -3.44 31.02
N SER A 95 -1.54 -3.37 29.69
CA SER A 95 -1.46 -4.57 28.86
C SER A 95 -0.43 -4.44 27.76
N ILE A 96 0.18 -5.56 27.38
CA ILE A 96 1.02 -5.69 26.18
C ILE A 96 0.16 -6.31 25.10
N GLN A 97 0.08 -5.64 23.96
CA GLN A 97 -0.60 -6.16 22.77
C GLN A 97 0.44 -6.67 21.77
N GLY A 98 0.15 -7.80 21.12
CA GLY A 98 0.94 -8.36 20.05
C GLY A 98 0.07 -8.64 18.83
N VAL A 99 0.61 -8.46 17.64
CA VAL A 99 -0.07 -8.82 16.39
C VAL A 99 0.90 -9.50 15.47
N LEU A 100 0.48 -10.65 14.94
CA LEU A 100 1.12 -11.32 13.81
C LEU A 100 0.07 -11.54 12.72
N GLU A 101 0.31 -11.02 11.52
CA GLU A 101 -0.57 -11.17 10.36
C GLU A 101 0.22 -11.60 9.13
N MET A 102 -0.30 -12.58 8.40
CA MET A 102 0.31 -13.13 7.18
C MET A 102 -0.70 -13.23 6.05
N ASP A 103 -0.23 -13.08 4.80
CA ASP A 103 -0.92 -13.44 3.57
C ASP A 103 0.04 -14.22 2.63
N PHE A 104 -0.34 -14.42 1.36
CA PHE A 104 0.44 -15.17 0.38
C PHE A 104 0.78 -14.32 -0.86
N ASN A 105 0.57 -13.01 -0.80
CA ASN A 105 0.88 -12.09 -1.89
C ASN A 105 2.37 -11.76 -1.98
N VAL A 106 2.82 -11.37 -3.18
CA VAL A 106 4.14 -10.79 -3.48
C VAL A 106 5.33 -11.77 -3.34
N THR A 107 5.14 -12.93 -2.74
CA THR A 107 6.21 -13.93 -2.62
C THR A 107 6.17 -14.88 -3.81
N ALA A 108 7.33 -15.15 -4.39
CA ALA A 108 7.48 -16.25 -5.34
C ALA A 108 7.11 -17.55 -4.65
N GLY A 109 6.40 -18.42 -5.34
CA GLY A 109 6.06 -19.73 -4.79
C GLY A 109 5.49 -20.63 -5.85
N GLY A 110 5.88 -21.88 -5.81
CA GLY A 110 5.36 -22.94 -6.64
C GLY A 110 5.48 -22.73 -8.15
N ASP A 111 5.16 -23.76 -8.85
CA ASP A 111 4.95 -23.76 -10.29
C ASP A 111 3.53 -24.27 -10.51
N GLU A 112 2.62 -23.45 -11.04
CA GLU A 112 1.20 -23.80 -11.24
C GLU A 112 1.02 -25.04 -12.11
N ARG A 113 1.96 -25.30 -12.99
CA ARG A 113 2.00 -26.53 -13.80
C ARG A 113 2.16 -27.80 -12.94
N ILE A 114 2.82 -27.69 -11.76
CA ILE A 114 3.10 -28.81 -10.87
C ILE A 114 2.23 -28.73 -9.62
N SER A 115 2.17 -27.57 -8.99
CA SER A 115 1.45 -27.34 -7.73
C SER A 115 1.21 -25.85 -7.52
N ASN A 116 -0.03 -25.48 -7.18
CA ASN A 116 -0.39 -24.10 -6.80
C ASN A 116 0.04 -23.80 -5.35
N SER A 117 1.35 -23.91 -5.08
CA SER A 117 1.94 -23.64 -3.78
C SER A 117 2.23 -22.16 -3.59
N TYR A 118 1.97 -21.63 -2.40
CA TYR A 118 2.21 -20.23 -2.05
C TYR A 118 3.01 -20.12 -0.77
N THR A 119 3.97 -19.18 -0.73
CA THR A 119 4.79 -18.90 0.45
C THR A 119 4.11 -17.84 1.32
N PRO A 120 3.93 -18.06 2.63
CA PRO A 120 3.43 -17.05 3.55
C PRO A 120 4.38 -15.85 3.63
N ARG A 121 3.82 -14.66 3.69
CA ARG A 121 4.52 -13.39 3.91
C ARG A 121 4.03 -12.72 5.19
N VAL A 122 4.94 -12.23 6.02
CA VAL A 122 4.59 -11.41 7.18
C VAL A 122 4.14 -10.02 6.70
N ARG A 123 2.95 -9.62 7.11
CA ARG A 123 2.38 -8.30 6.86
C ARG A 123 2.58 -7.38 8.06
N HIS A 124 2.14 -7.85 9.21
CA HIS A 124 2.27 -7.18 10.48
C HIS A 124 2.92 -8.13 11.49
N ALA A 125 3.92 -7.63 12.20
CA ALA A 125 4.55 -8.28 13.32
C ALA A 125 5.02 -7.18 14.27
N TYR A 126 4.22 -6.88 15.29
CA TYR A 126 4.55 -5.81 16.22
C TYR A 126 4.00 -6.09 17.63
N LEU A 127 4.63 -5.45 18.59
CA LEU A 127 4.11 -5.30 19.94
C LEU A 127 3.76 -3.84 20.21
N GLN A 128 2.77 -3.62 21.08
CA GLN A 128 2.39 -2.32 21.57
C GLN A 128 2.28 -2.35 23.10
N TYR A 129 2.94 -1.39 23.73
CA TYR A 129 2.82 -1.16 25.17
C TYR A 129 2.63 0.33 25.42
N LYS A 130 1.51 0.68 26.00
CA LYS A 130 1.07 2.08 26.20
C LYS A 130 1.06 2.85 24.86
N GLU A 131 1.80 3.96 24.82
CA GLU A 131 1.91 4.85 23.67
C GLU A 131 2.90 4.34 22.61
N TRP A 132 3.70 3.31 22.92
CA TRP A 132 4.78 2.82 22.08
C TRP A 132 4.40 1.58 21.29
N LEU A 133 4.73 1.58 20.02
CA LEU A 133 4.66 0.43 19.12
C LEU A 133 6.06 0.16 18.56
N VAL A 134 6.45 -1.13 18.57
CA VAL A 134 7.73 -1.59 18.01
C VAL A 134 7.46 -2.79 17.11
N GLY A 135 8.00 -2.79 15.90
CA GLY A 135 7.88 -3.87 14.92
C GLY A 135 7.36 -3.38 13.58
N GLN A 136 6.98 -4.33 12.72
CA GLN A 136 6.54 -4.05 11.36
C GLN A 136 5.03 -3.83 11.27
N THR A 137 4.61 -2.67 10.77
CA THR A 137 3.21 -2.37 10.47
C THR A 137 3.11 -1.29 9.38
N TRP A 138 1.89 -0.79 9.13
CA TRP A 138 1.67 0.32 8.20
C TRP A 138 2.54 1.52 8.57
N THR A 139 3.22 2.08 7.57
CA THR A 139 3.95 3.34 7.73
C THR A 139 3.08 4.42 8.36
N THR A 140 3.66 5.23 9.20
CA THR A 140 2.98 6.36 9.85
C THR A 140 2.59 7.44 8.83
N PHE A 141 3.25 7.49 7.68
CA PHE A 141 2.93 8.39 6.58
C PHE A 141 1.59 8.03 5.90
N MET A 142 1.16 6.77 5.96
CA MET A 142 -0.08 6.26 5.36
C MET A 142 -1.30 6.49 6.25
N ASP A 143 -2.45 6.78 5.63
CA ASP A 143 -3.78 6.69 6.24
C ASP A 143 -4.51 5.46 5.69
N VAL A 144 -4.52 4.39 6.46
CA VAL A 144 -5.14 3.11 6.06
C VAL A 144 -6.65 3.22 5.87
N SER A 145 -7.29 4.17 6.57
CA SER A 145 -8.75 4.30 6.57
C SER A 145 -9.31 4.92 5.29
N ILE A 146 -8.44 5.52 4.44
CA ILE A 146 -8.84 6.05 3.13
C ILE A 146 -8.78 5.00 2.02
N LEU A 147 -8.20 3.83 2.27
CA LEU A 147 -8.21 2.77 1.25
C LEU A 147 -9.65 2.38 0.93
N PRO A 148 -10.03 2.39 -0.35
CA PRO A 148 -11.38 1.99 -0.76
C PRO A 148 -11.61 0.50 -0.57
N GLU A 149 -12.86 0.09 -0.54
CA GLU A 149 -13.22 -1.31 -0.59
C GLU A 149 -13.18 -1.79 -2.05
N SER A 150 -12.08 -2.45 -2.43
CA SER A 150 -11.80 -2.99 -3.76
C SER A 150 -11.68 -4.51 -3.71
N LEU A 151 -11.93 -5.17 -4.85
CA LEU A 151 -11.61 -6.59 -5.03
C LEU A 151 -10.12 -6.79 -5.27
N ASP A 152 -9.47 -5.85 -5.95
CA ASP A 152 -8.01 -5.81 -6.07
C ASP A 152 -7.37 -5.72 -4.67
N PHE A 153 -6.12 -6.11 -4.54
CA PHE A 153 -5.43 -6.14 -3.25
C PHE A 153 -5.35 -4.75 -2.58
N ILE A 154 -5.19 -3.69 -3.38
CA ILE A 154 -5.12 -2.30 -2.92
C ILE A 154 -6.22 -1.46 -3.56
N GLY A 155 -6.49 -1.68 -4.84
CA GLY A 155 -7.39 -0.93 -5.68
C GLY A 155 -6.66 0.07 -6.57
N VAL A 156 -7.03 1.34 -6.49
CA VAL A 156 -6.32 2.44 -7.19
C VAL A 156 -5.10 2.83 -6.35
N THR A 157 -3.90 2.69 -6.92
CA THR A 157 -2.63 2.82 -6.17
C THR A 157 -1.76 3.98 -6.61
N ASP A 158 -2.07 4.62 -7.72
CA ASP A 158 -1.21 5.60 -8.38
C ASP A 158 -0.81 6.78 -7.49
N GLY A 159 -1.77 7.44 -6.85
CA GLY A 159 -1.51 8.54 -5.93
C GLY A 159 -1.63 8.17 -4.45
N VAL A 160 -1.56 6.87 -4.11
CA VAL A 160 -1.77 6.41 -2.75
C VAL A 160 -0.45 6.15 -2.05
N THR A 161 -0.30 6.70 -0.84
CA THR A 161 0.76 6.30 0.08
C THR A 161 0.46 4.89 0.60
N PHE A 162 1.35 3.94 0.32
CA PHE A 162 1.15 2.55 0.70
C PHE A 162 2.46 1.86 1.04
N GLY A 163 2.63 1.45 2.28
CA GLY A 163 3.81 0.72 2.71
C GLY A 163 3.70 0.17 4.12
N ARG A 164 4.52 -0.83 4.41
CA ARG A 164 4.74 -1.37 5.76
C ARG A 164 6.22 -1.35 6.04
N GLN A 165 6.57 -0.82 7.22
CA GLN A 165 7.96 -0.65 7.65
C GLN A 165 8.14 -1.25 9.03
N THR A 166 9.34 -1.73 9.33
CA THR A 166 9.80 -1.94 10.70
C THR A 166 10.03 -0.57 11.32
N MET A 167 9.50 -0.33 12.51
CA MET A 167 9.50 0.99 13.12
C MET A 167 9.46 0.96 14.65
N VAL A 168 9.81 2.09 15.22
CA VAL A 168 9.38 2.50 16.57
C VAL A 168 8.47 3.70 16.41
N ARG A 169 7.25 3.62 16.94
CA ARG A 169 6.24 4.69 16.86
C ARG A 169 5.69 5.04 18.23
N TYR A 170 5.68 6.33 18.51
CA TYR A 170 4.98 6.92 19.66
C TYR A 170 3.66 7.52 19.21
N THR A 171 2.58 7.26 19.99
CA THR A 171 1.24 7.79 19.69
C THR A 171 0.67 8.46 20.93
N SER A 172 0.25 9.73 20.83
CA SER A 172 -0.41 10.45 21.91
C SER A 172 -1.58 11.28 21.37
N GLY A 173 -2.81 10.88 21.70
CA GLY A 173 -3.99 11.49 21.11
C GLY A 173 -4.03 11.32 19.58
N GLY A 174 -4.07 12.44 18.85
CA GLY A 174 -3.99 12.45 17.38
C GLY A 174 -2.57 12.46 16.82
N LEU A 175 -1.56 12.74 17.66
CA LEU A 175 -0.17 12.82 17.23
C LEU A 175 0.48 11.43 17.15
N GLN A 176 1.21 11.20 16.07
CA GLN A 176 2.09 10.06 15.88
C GLN A 176 3.46 10.55 15.43
N VAL A 177 4.53 10.02 16.02
CA VAL A 177 5.91 10.23 15.57
C VAL A 177 6.57 8.86 15.46
N ALA A 178 7.27 8.61 14.36
CA ALA A 178 7.90 7.33 14.11
C ALA A 178 9.29 7.48 13.51
N LEU A 179 10.15 6.53 13.87
CA LEU A 179 11.38 6.22 13.17
C LEU A 179 11.17 4.89 12.45
N GLU A 180 11.30 4.93 11.12
CA GLU A 180 11.00 3.79 10.24
C GLU A 180 12.27 3.33 9.51
N ASN A 181 12.35 2.03 9.21
CA ASN A 181 13.49 1.47 8.48
C ASN A 181 13.64 2.16 7.12
N PRO A 182 14.82 2.71 6.80
CA PRO A 182 15.06 3.38 5.52
C PRO A 182 15.30 2.36 4.40
N GLU A 183 15.22 2.81 3.17
CA GLU A 183 15.64 2.12 1.95
C GLU A 183 15.61 3.09 0.79
N THR A 184 16.69 3.19 0.04
CA THR A 184 16.77 4.07 -1.12
C THR A 184 16.51 3.31 -2.40
N THR A 185 15.77 3.92 -3.32
CA THR A 185 15.63 3.42 -4.69
C THR A 185 16.21 4.43 -5.66
N VAL A 186 17.13 3.97 -6.49
CA VAL A 186 17.97 4.81 -7.37
C VAL A 186 17.65 4.46 -8.83
N THR A 187 17.55 5.47 -9.68
CA THR A 187 17.54 5.30 -11.14
C THR A 187 19.00 5.32 -11.63
N SER A 188 19.44 4.19 -12.20
CA SER A 188 20.81 4.06 -12.72
C SER A 188 20.93 4.58 -14.15
N GLY A 189 21.19 5.88 -14.30
CA GLY A 189 21.43 6.51 -15.61
C GLY A 189 20.24 6.38 -16.59
N VAL A 190 20.52 6.71 -17.84
CA VAL A 190 19.52 6.82 -18.93
C VAL A 190 18.82 5.52 -19.32
N ASP A 191 19.31 4.38 -18.89
CA ASP A 191 18.66 3.08 -19.12
C ASP A 191 17.48 2.83 -18.16
N GLY A 192 17.27 3.70 -17.17
CA GLY A 192 16.13 3.67 -16.25
C GLY A 192 16.10 2.46 -15.30
N GLY A 193 17.22 1.75 -15.16
CA GLY A 193 17.33 0.60 -14.26
C GLY A 193 17.12 1.02 -12.79
N ARG A 194 16.44 0.16 -12.00
CA ARG A 194 16.28 0.39 -10.57
C ARG A 194 17.35 -0.33 -9.77
N ILE A 195 18.04 0.43 -8.91
CA ILE A 195 18.87 -0.10 -7.84
C ILE A 195 18.09 0.07 -6.54
N VAL A 196 18.11 -0.96 -5.69
CA VAL A 196 17.61 -0.90 -4.32
C VAL A 196 18.84 -0.87 -3.41
N ALA A 197 19.03 0.23 -2.69
CA ALA A 197 20.18 0.48 -1.84
C ALA A 197 19.76 0.54 -0.37
N ASP A 198 20.63 0.04 0.51
CA ASP A 198 20.45 -0.01 1.97
C ASP A 198 21.58 0.72 2.71
N ASP A 199 22.23 1.68 2.04
CA ASP A 199 23.38 2.45 2.56
C ASP A 199 22.98 3.59 3.53
N ASN A 200 21.69 3.68 3.86
CA ASN A 200 21.18 4.73 4.74
C ASN A 200 21.72 4.60 6.18
N ALA A 201 22.31 5.67 6.70
CA ALA A 201 22.87 5.73 8.07
C ALA A 201 21.83 6.07 9.15
N VAL A 202 20.71 6.69 8.77
CA VAL A 202 19.66 7.15 9.70
C VAL A 202 18.27 6.67 9.26
N PRO A 203 17.37 6.39 10.22
CA PRO A 203 15.99 6.01 9.90
C PRO A 203 15.20 7.16 9.29
N ASP A 204 14.15 6.82 8.51
CA ASP A 204 13.17 7.78 8.05
C ASP A 204 12.37 8.33 9.24
N LEU A 205 12.24 9.66 9.36
CA LEU A 205 11.44 10.33 10.39
C LEU A 205 10.08 10.71 9.84
N ILE A 206 9.02 10.24 10.48
CA ILE A 206 7.64 10.58 10.13
C ILE A 206 6.93 11.19 11.32
N ALA A 207 6.20 12.29 11.08
CA ALA A 207 5.27 12.87 12.04
C ALA A 207 3.88 13.00 11.38
N ALA A 208 2.84 12.63 12.12
CA ALA A 208 1.47 12.73 11.62
C ALA A 208 0.51 13.18 12.71
N TYR A 209 -0.52 13.92 12.32
CA TYR A 209 -1.60 14.32 13.20
C TYR A 209 -2.96 13.99 12.59
N THR A 210 -3.81 13.30 13.35
CA THR A 210 -5.16 12.94 12.94
C THR A 210 -6.19 13.66 13.80
N LEU A 211 -7.01 14.48 13.15
CA LEU A 211 -8.19 15.10 13.74
C LEU A 211 -9.41 14.23 13.44
N LYS A 212 -10.09 13.74 14.47
CA LYS A 212 -11.31 12.90 14.36
C LYS A 212 -12.51 13.62 14.92
N ASN A 213 -13.64 13.51 14.20
CA ASN A 213 -14.94 14.03 14.60
C ASN A 213 -16.04 13.03 14.17
N ASP A 214 -17.31 13.33 14.52
CA ASP A 214 -18.46 12.48 14.18
C ASP A 214 -18.67 12.33 12.65
N TRP A 215 -18.29 13.36 11.88
CA TRP A 215 -18.36 13.30 10.41
C TRP A 215 -17.25 12.45 9.75
N GLY A 216 -16.17 12.12 10.49
CA GLY A 216 -15.03 11.38 9.94
C GLY A 216 -13.70 11.86 10.50
N HIS A 217 -12.67 11.98 9.64
CA HIS A 217 -11.35 12.44 10.08
C HIS A 217 -10.59 13.13 8.94
N VAL A 218 -9.57 13.90 9.36
CA VAL A 218 -8.49 14.39 8.50
C VAL A 218 -7.17 14.01 9.14
N LYS A 219 -6.22 13.54 8.34
CA LYS A 219 -4.84 13.27 8.74
C LYS A 219 -3.89 14.08 7.88
N VAL A 220 -2.91 14.71 8.52
CA VAL A 220 -1.75 15.34 7.88
C VAL A 220 -0.51 14.57 8.33
N ALA A 221 0.37 14.21 7.40
CA ALA A 221 1.62 13.52 7.70
C ALA A 221 2.78 14.17 6.95
N GLY A 222 3.93 14.30 7.59
CA GLY A 222 5.19 14.73 7.03
C GLY A 222 6.24 13.63 7.14
N LEU A 223 7.12 13.55 6.14
CA LEU A 223 8.23 12.62 6.01
C LEU A 223 9.51 13.41 5.75
N ILE A 224 10.60 13.06 6.44
CA ILE A 224 11.97 13.47 6.10
C ILE A 224 12.84 12.22 6.15
N ARG A 225 13.69 12.04 5.14
CA ARG A 225 14.53 10.87 4.99
C ARG A 225 15.88 11.18 4.36
N GLN A 226 16.87 10.36 4.69
CA GLN A 226 18.13 10.27 3.95
C GLN A 226 17.92 9.33 2.76
N LEU A 227 18.43 9.71 1.60
CA LEU A 227 18.55 8.87 0.41
C LEU A 227 20.04 8.68 0.18
N SER A 228 20.56 7.48 0.28
CA SER A 228 22.00 7.21 0.22
C SER A 228 22.29 6.04 -0.71
N TYR A 229 23.37 6.13 -1.45
CA TYR A 229 23.86 5.05 -2.28
C TYR A 229 25.38 5.12 -2.40
N ASP A 230 26.05 4.00 -2.05
CA ASP A 230 27.47 3.78 -2.21
C ASP A 230 27.68 2.46 -3.00
N ASP A 231 28.23 2.56 -4.24
CA ASP A 231 28.56 1.38 -5.06
C ASP A 231 29.99 0.85 -4.80
N GLY A 232 30.72 1.49 -3.89
CA GLY A 232 32.12 1.16 -3.54
C GLY A 232 33.14 1.50 -4.64
N VAL A 233 32.74 2.17 -5.73
CA VAL A 233 33.59 2.43 -6.89
C VAL A 233 33.53 3.88 -7.35
N ALA A 234 32.37 4.39 -7.70
CA ALA A 234 32.20 5.67 -8.37
C ALA A 234 31.10 6.55 -7.79
N VAL A 235 30.13 5.96 -7.13
CA VAL A 235 29.01 6.66 -6.47
C VAL A 235 29.16 6.48 -4.96
N ASP A 236 29.23 7.58 -4.22
CA ASP A 236 29.19 7.65 -2.76
C ASP A 236 28.58 9.02 -2.41
N ASP A 237 27.24 9.05 -2.31
CA ASP A 237 26.52 10.31 -2.12
C ASP A 237 25.20 10.12 -1.34
N GLU A 238 24.76 11.23 -0.75
CA GLU A 238 23.56 11.32 0.07
C GLU A 238 22.69 12.51 -0.35
N GLU A 239 21.37 12.29 -0.43
CA GLU A 239 20.40 13.35 -0.71
C GLU A 239 19.28 13.34 0.34
N THR A 240 18.64 14.49 0.56
CA THR A 240 17.52 14.63 1.48
C THR A 240 16.20 14.49 0.76
N GLY A 241 15.45 13.43 1.09
CA GLY A 241 14.05 13.28 0.63
C GLY A 241 13.06 13.84 1.65
N TYR A 242 11.95 14.38 1.17
CA TYR A 242 10.84 14.85 2.01
C TYR A 242 9.49 14.65 1.33
N GLY A 243 8.43 14.60 2.15
CA GLY A 243 7.09 14.47 1.63
C GLY A 243 6.03 14.97 2.61
N ILE A 244 4.89 15.37 2.06
CA ILE A 244 3.69 15.70 2.80
C ILE A 244 2.52 14.91 2.23
N ALA A 245 1.64 14.41 3.12
CA ALA A 245 0.39 13.77 2.76
C ALA A 245 -0.76 14.35 3.57
N VAL A 246 -1.87 14.65 2.89
CA VAL A 246 -3.13 15.07 3.51
C VAL A 246 -4.19 14.09 3.05
N SER A 247 -4.89 13.49 4.00
CA SER A 247 -5.92 12.49 3.72
C SER A 247 -7.11 12.62 4.65
N GLY A 248 -8.22 12.03 4.27
CA GLY A 248 -9.39 12.04 5.13
C GLY A 248 -10.53 11.20 4.59
N LYS A 249 -11.46 10.94 5.50
CA LYS A 249 -12.71 10.23 5.22
C LYS A 249 -13.88 11.00 5.79
N VAL A 250 -14.91 11.21 4.97
CA VAL A 250 -16.19 11.81 5.36
C VAL A 250 -17.26 10.73 5.33
N ASN A 251 -17.97 10.56 6.42
CA ASN A 251 -19.10 9.63 6.52
C ASN A 251 -20.41 10.41 6.38
N PHE A 252 -21.32 9.92 5.54
CA PHE A 252 -22.64 10.52 5.35
C PHE A 252 -23.70 9.75 6.14
N ALA A 253 -24.79 10.44 6.48
CA ALA A 253 -25.88 9.90 7.30
C ALA A 253 -26.62 8.69 6.64
N ASN A 254 -26.57 8.58 5.32
CA ASN A 254 -27.14 7.47 4.54
C ASN A 254 -26.25 6.20 4.50
N GLY A 255 -25.11 6.20 5.18
CA GLY A 255 -24.17 5.08 5.19
C GLY A 255 -23.10 5.13 4.11
N ASP A 256 -23.13 6.12 3.24
CA ASP A 256 -22.09 6.36 2.23
C ASP A 256 -20.84 6.95 2.86
N ASP A 257 -19.70 6.88 2.16
CA ASP A 257 -18.49 7.57 2.57
C ASP A 257 -17.68 8.09 1.35
N LEU A 258 -16.99 9.21 1.57
CA LEU A 258 -16.02 9.80 0.64
C LEU A 258 -14.63 9.75 1.27
N ARG A 259 -13.64 9.31 0.49
CA ARG A 259 -12.24 9.16 0.89
C ARG A 259 -11.36 9.94 -0.06
N LEU A 260 -10.41 10.67 0.49
CA LEU A 260 -9.53 11.57 -0.26
C LEU A 260 -8.11 11.45 0.25
N MET A 261 -7.14 11.55 -0.64
CA MET A 261 -5.71 11.71 -0.33
C MET A 261 -5.05 12.57 -1.40
N VAL A 262 -4.13 13.42 -0.96
CA VAL A 262 -3.14 14.08 -1.79
C VAL A 262 -1.77 13.94 -1.11
N ASN A 263 -0.73 13.77 -1.90
CA ASN A 263 0.65 13.75 -1.42
C ASN A 263 1.57 14.42 -2.44
N ALA A 264 2.65 15.01 -1.97
CA ALA A 264 3.69 15.59 -2.79
C ALA A 264 5.02 15.62 -2.04
N GLY A 265 6.13 15.57 -2.77
CA GLY A 265 7.48 15.67 -2.21
C GLY A 265 8.56 15.24 -3.17
N ALA A 266 9.80 15.40 -2.75
CA ALA A 266 10.99 14.94 -3.42
C ALA A 266 11.54 13.69 -2.75
N GLY A 267 11.97 12.70 -3.54
CA GLY A 267 12.56 11.48 -3.01
C GLY A 267 11.60 10.56 -2.27
N MET A 268 10.29 10.65 -2.50
CA MET A 268 9.30 9.82 -1.80
C MET A 268 9.46 8.33 -2.11
N GLY A 269 9.82 7.97 -3.36
CA GLY A 269 10.14 6.61 -3.78
C GLY A 269 9.08 5.58 -3.32
N ARG A 270 9.52 4.63 -2.50
CA ARG A 270 8.69 3.51 -2.02
C ARG A 270 7.45 3.89 -1.19
N TYR A 271 7.35 5.13 -0.73
CA TYR A 271 6.20 5.57 0.05
C TYR A 271 4.95 5.83 -0.80
N THR A 272 5.10 6.08 -2.11
CA THR A 272 3.98 6.42 -3.00
C THR A 272 3.89 5.47 -4.19
N ALA A 273 2.67 5.17 -4.63
CA ALA A 273 2.37 4.43 -5.86
C ALA A 273 3.09 3.07 -5.99
N LEU A 274 3.36 2.39 -4.88
CA LEU A 274 4.15 1.14 -4.86
C LEU A 274 5.53 1.31 -5.52
N ASN A 275 6.17 2.46 -5.30
CA ASN A 275 7.46 2.79 -5.91
C ASN A 275 7.40 2.87 -7.44
N ALA A 276 6.36 3.52 -8.00
CA ALA A 276 6.26 3.73 -9.45
C ALA A 276 7.38 4.61 -10.00
N ALA A 277 7.87 5.56 -9.19
CA ALA A 277 9.09 6.32 -9.41
C ALA A 277 10.14 5.97 -8.34
N ASN A 278 11.43 6.04 -8.67
CA ASN A 278 12.50 5.89 -7.69
C ASN A 278 12.62 7.14 -6.80
N GLY A 279 13.38 7.05 -5.72
CA GLY A 279 13.62 8.19 -4.82
C GLY A 279 14.60 9.18 -5.42
N VAL A 280 15.65 8.69 -6.07
CA VAL A 280 16.74 9.52 -6.63
C VAL A 280 17.16 9.01 -8.00
N VAL A 281 17.87 9.88 -8.74
CA VAL A 281 18.61 9.56 -9.95
C VAL A 281 20.08 9.94 -9.77
N ILE A 282 21.00 9.27 -10.48
CA ILE A 282 22.43 9.58 -10.46
C ILE A 282 22.73 10.64 -11.53
N ASP A 283 23.26 11.78 -11.13
CA ASP A 283 23.80 12.80 -12.05
C ASP A 283 25.28 12.50 -12.36
N ALA A 284 25.49 11.72 -13.41
CA ALA A 284 26.84 11.36 -13.86
C ALA A 284 27.63 12.55 -14.41
N ALA A 285 26.97 13.61 -14.85
CA ALA A 285 27.64 14.81 -15.36
C ALA A 285 28.18 15.69 -14.23
N ASN A 286 27.61 15.58 -13.03
CA ASN A 286 27.97 16.37 -11.85
C ASN A 286 28.63 15.51 -10.75
N GLY A 287 29.53 14.62 -11.15
CA GLY A 287 30.31 13.82 -10.20
C GLY A 287 29.59 12.65 -9.56
N ASN A 288 28.56 12.11 -10.21
CA ASN A 288 27.72 11.02 -9.74
C ASN A 288 26.92 11.34 -8.46
N GLN A 289 26.53 12.61 -8.28
CA GLN A 289 25.68 13.02 -7.17
C GLN A 289 24.26 12.44 -7.31
N LEU A 290 23.59 12.27 -6.19
CA LEU A 290 22.18 11.88 -6.15
C LEU A 290 21.30 13.12 -6.28
N GLU A 291 20.26 13.03 -7.12
CA GLU A 291 19.24 14.06 -7.27
C GLU A 291 17.88 13.48 -6.92
N ALA A 292 17.15 14.11 -6.00
CA ALA A 292 15.84 13.64 -5.55
C ALA A 292 14.79 13.87 -6.63
N ILE A 293 13.96 12.85 -6.90
CA ILE A 293 12.90 12.90 -7.89
C ILE A 293 11.62 13.44 -7.25
N ASP A 294 11.09 14.52 -7.82
CA ASP A 294 9.83 15.11 -7.38
C ASP A 294 8.63 14.31 -7.90
N SER A 295 7.61 14.18 -7.05
CA SER A 295 6.36 13.55 -7.44
C SER A 295 5.17 14.06 -6.64
N TYR A 296 3.99 14.03 -7.25
CA TYR A 296 2.74 14.30 -6.56
C TYR A 296 1.64 13.35 -7.01
N GLY A 297 0.77 12.98 -6.08
CA GLY A 297 -0.29 12.04 -6.32
C GLY A 297 -1.57 12.41 -5.59
N TYR A 298 -2.69 11.91 -6.10
CA TYR A 298 -3.98 12.05 -5.43
C TYR A 298 -4.86 10.84 -5.67
N SER A 299 -5.79 10.63 -4.75
CA SER A 299 -6.82 9.61 -4.86
C SER A 299 -8.14 10.08 -4.31
N ILE A 300 -9.22 9.60 -4.92
CA ILE A 300 -10.59 9.81 -4.48
C ILE A 300 -11.36 8.50 -4.58
N ALA A 301 -12.16 8.20 -3.56
CA ALA A 301 -13.08 7.07 -3.61
C ALA A 301 -14.40 7.42 -2.93
N TYR A 302 -15.51 7.05 -3.57
CA TYR A 302 -16.85 7.17 -3.03
C TYR A 302 -17.45 5.79 -2.88
N ARG A 303 -17.90 5.43 -1.67
CA ARG A 303 -18.62 4.20 -1.40
C ARG A 303 -20.10 4.50 -1.22
N HIS A 304 -20.93 3.84 -2.03
CA HIS A 304 -22.38 3.90 -1.94
C HIS A 304 -22.95 2.64 -1.33
N GLN A 305 -23.78 2.79 -0.30
CA GLN A 305 -24.51 1.70 0.36
C GLN A 305 -25.91 1.58 -0.23
N TRP A 306 -26.15 0.57 -1.09
CA TRP A 306 -27.47 0.33 -1.69
C TRP A 306 -28.49 -0.17 -0.68
N ASN A 307 -28.05 -1.05 0.19
CA ASN A 307 -28.85 -1.65 1.28
C ASN A 307 -27.88 -2.38 2.24
N ASP A 308 -28.42 -3.04 3.27
CA ASP A 308 -27.62 -3.73 4.31
C ASP A 308 -26.67 -4.82 3.77
N LYS A 309 -26.91 -5.32 2.55
CA LYS A 309 -26.13 -6.41 1.94
C LYS A 309 -25.33 -6.00 0.72
N SER A 310 -25.65 -4.87 0.10
CA SER A 310 -25.09 -4.49 -1.19
C SER A 310 -24.47 -3.09 -1.16
N ARG A 311 -23.29 -2.96 -1.75
CA ARG A 311 -22.55 -1.70 -1.84
C ARG A 311 -21.68 -1.65 -3.07
N SER A 312 -21.31 -0.45 -3.50
CA SER A 312 -20.41 -0.18 -4.60
C SER A 312 -19.38 0.85 -4.21
N SER A 313 -18.16 0.73 -4.75
CA SER A 313 -17.13 1.76 -4.65
C SER A 313 -16.77 2.27 -6.05
N PHE A 314 -16.64 3.58 -6.17
CA PHE A 314 -16.12 4.30 -7.34
C PHE A 314 -14.80 4.91 -6.92
N MET A 315 -13.73 4.61 -7.65
CA MET A 315 -12.37 4.93 -7.22
C MET A 315 -11.59 5.53 -8.39
N PHE A 316 -10.76 6.51 -8.09
CA PHE A 316 -9.82 7.11 -9.03
C PHE A 316 -8.53 7.49 -8.30
N SER A 317 -7.40 7.35 -8.98
CA SER A 317 -6.10 7.79 -8.48
C SER A 317 -5.18 8.16 -9.63
N ALA A 318 -4.26 9.10 -9.39
CA ALA A 318 -3.25 9.50 -10.36
C ALA A 318 -1.94 9.89 -9.65
N LEU A 319 -0.83 9.70 -10.37
CA LEU A 319 0.52 10.12 -10.02
C LEU A 319 1.11 10.91 -11.18
N GLN A 320 1.84 11.96 -10.88
CA GLN A 320 2.74 12.65 -11.78
C GLN A 320 4.15 12.65 -11.18
N VAL A 321 5.15 12.39 -12.02
CA VAL A 321 6.57 12.41 -11.67
C VAL A 321 7.24 13.49 -12.51
N ASP A 322 8.13 14.25 -11.90
CA ASP A 322 8.96 15.25 -12.57
C ASP A 322 10.38 14.70 -12.67
N ASN A 323 10.70 14.09 -13.81
CA ASN A 323 11.99 13.48 -14.06
C ASN A 323 12.87 14.44 -14.86
N ASP A 324 14.15 14.60 -14.46
CA ASP A 324 15.14 15.09 -15.41
C ASP A 324 15.45 13.97 -16.42
N THR A 325 14.90 14.10 -17.63
CA THR A 325 15.07 13.10 -18.70
C THR A 325 16.49 12.95 -19.20
N SER A 326 17.37 13.95 -18.97
CA SER A 326 18.78 13.84 -19.28
C SER A 326 19.53 12.87 -18.36
N LEU A 327 18.99 12.64 -17.15
CA LEU A 327 19.53 11.74 -16.12
C LEU A 327 18.78 10.40 -16.10
N SER A 328 17.47 10.44 -16.09
CA SER A 328 16.61 9.26 -15.93
C SER A 328 16.28 8.53 -17.23
N GLY A 329 16.50 9.20 -18.39
CA GLY A 329 16.16 8.70 -19.71
C GLY A 329 14.67 8.71 -20.02
N LEU A 330 14.35 8.33 -21.25
CA LEU A 330 12.98 8.42 -21.80
C LEU A 330 12.07 7.23 -21.44
N THR A 331 12.57 6.24 -20.72
CA THR A 331 11.79 5.07 -20.28
C THR A 331 11.25 5.23 -18.87
N ALA A 332 11.66 6.28 -18.14
CA ALA A 332 11.14 6.60 -16.83
C ALA A 332 9.61 6.85 -16.85
N THR A 333 8.93 6.48 -15.80
CA THR A 333 7.49 6.75 -15.66
C THR A 333 7.26 8.24 -15.47
N GLU A 334 6.53 8.88 -16.39
CA GLU A 334 6.09 10.26 -16.30
C GLU A 334 4.79 10.36 -15.49
N SER A 335 3.80 9.53 -15.83
CA SER A 335 2.54 9.53 -15.11
C SER A 335 1.89 8.16 -15.06
N THR A 336 1.01 7.98 -14.05
CA THR A 336 0.10 6.85 -13.98
C THR A 336 -1.27 7.30 -13.49
N LEU A 337 -2.31 6.62 -13.94
CA LEU A 337 -3.65 6.79 -13.41
C LEU A 337 -4.42 5.48 -13.42
N SER A 338 -5.37 5.35 -12.50
CA SER A 338 -6.33 4.25 -12.53
C SER A 338 -7.71 4.66 -12.03
N ALA A 339 -8.72 3.97 -12.55
CA ALA A 339 -10.11 4.10 -12.14
C ALA A 339 -10.72 2.72 -11.95
N ARG A 340 -11.58 2.56 -10.93
CA ARG A 340 -12.27 1.29 -10.67
C ARG A 340 -13.69 1.51 -10.23
N VAL A 341 -14.54 0.54 -10.55
CA VAL A 341 -15.90 0.45 -10.05
C VAL A 341 -16.20 -1.00 -9.69
N ASN A 342 -16.89 -1.21 -8.57
CA ASN A 342 -17.28 -2.54 -8.15
C ASN A 342 -18.74 -2.61 -7.66
N TYR A 343 -19.20 -3.85 -7.53
CA TYR A 343 -20.41 -4.18 -6.80
C TYR A 343 -20.11 -5.36 -5.87
N LEU A 344 -20.41 -5.19 -4.60
CA LEU A 344 -20.19 -6.16 -3.54
C LEU A 344 -21.53 -6.59 -2.94
N TYR A 345 -21.73 -7.91 -2.78
CA TYR A 345 -22.88 -8.49 -2.15
C TYR A 345 -22.47 -9.41 -0.99
N SER A 346 -22.97 -9.12 0.20
CA SER A 346 -22.71 -9.89 1.43
C SER A 346 -24.02 -10.52 1.93
N PRO A 347 -24.35 -11.75 1.52
CA PRO A 347 -25.55 -12.44 2.00
C PRO A 347 -25.55 -12.61 3.52
N THR A 348 -24.37 -12.76 4.11
CA THR A 348 -24.10 -12.75 5.54
C THR A 348 -22.90 -11.86 5.84
N PRO A 349 -22.70 -11.39 7.09
CA PRO A 349 -21.51 -10.62 7.45
C PRO A 349 -20.19 -11.34 7.14
N ALA A 350 -20.16 -12.68 7.22
CA ALA A 350 -18.96 -13.50 6.99
C ALA A 350 -18.65 -13.75 5.51
N LEU A 351 -19.62 -13.63 4.61
CA LEU A 351 -19.46 -14.03 3.21
C LEU A 351 -19.72 -12.85 2.29
N THR A 352 -18.78 -12.57 1.39
CA THR A 352 -18.89 -11.50 0.40
C THR A 352 -18.50 -12.02 -0.97
N PHE A 353 -19.32 -11.70 -1.98
CA PHE A 353 -19.00 -11.87 -3.39
C PHE A 353 -18.95 -10.51 -4.06
N GLY A 354 -18.17 -10.41 -5.13
CA GLY A 354 -18.09 -9.17 -5.87
C GLY A 354 -17.60 -9.31 -7.29
N GLY A 355 -17.92 -8.28 -8.10
CA GLY A 355 -17.35 -8.03 -9.41
C GLY A 355 -16.78 -6.63 -9.46
N GLU A 356 -15.62 -6.45 -10.08
CA GLU A 356 -14.93 -5.17 -10.23
C GLU A 356 -14.42 -5.02 -11.66
N TYR A 357 -14.60 -3.83 -12.23
CA TYR A 357 -13.91 -3.40 -13.42
C TYR A 357 -12.87 -2.34 -13.06
N GLY A 358 -11.66 -2.51 -13.60
CA GLY A 358 -10.55 -1.59 -13.43
C GLY A 358 -9.95 -1.19 -14.77
N TYR A 359 -9.69 0.10 -14.93
CA TYR A 359 -8.88 0.69 -15.99
C TYR A 359 -7.63 1.30 -15.38
N ALA A 360 -6.51 1.19 -16.08
CA ALA A 360 -5.28 1.89 -15.70
C ALA A 360 -4.52 2.32 -16.95
N LYS A 361 -3.74 3.41 -16.83
CA LYS A 361 -2.85 3.93 -17.85
C LYS A 361 -1.50 4.27 -17.23
N ARG A 362 -0.43 3.99 -17.96
CA ARG A 362 0.93 4.44 -17.66
C ARG A 362 1.49 5.16 -18.88
N GLU A 363 2.13 6.31 -18.65
CA GLU A 363 2.87 7.08 -19.63
C GLU A 363 4.34 7.18 -19.20
N ILE A 364 5.26 7.15 -20.15
CA ILE A 364 6.69 7.29 -19.93
C ILE A 364 7.20 8.55 -20.64
N GLU A 365 8.35 9.05 -20.25
CA GLU A 365 8.94 10.32 -20.70
C GLU A 365 9.13 10.45 -22.22
N SER A 366 9.11 9.33 -22.97
CA SER A 366 9.11 9.38 -24.45
C SER A 366 7.76 9.77 -25.05
N GLY A 367 6.70 9.94 -24.25
CA GLY A 367 5.34 10.15 -24.70
C GLY A 367 4.62 8.87 -25.15
N LEU A 368 5.24 7.71 -24.98
CA LEU A 368 4.56 6.42 -25.19
C LEU A 368 3.71 6.10 -23.96
N ASP A 369 2.57 5.49 -24.19
CA ASP A 369 1.65 5.07 -23.15
C ASP A 369 1.18 3.62 -23.33
N GLY A 370 0.58 3.06 -22.30
CA GLY A 370 -0.04 1.75 -22.32
C GLY A 370 -1.17 1.65 -21.31
N ASP A 371 -2.20 0.88 -21.69
CA ASP A 371 -3.43 0.72 -20.93
C ASP A 371 -3.61 -0.70 -20.41
N MET A 372 -4.32 -0.81 -19.29
CA MET A 372 -4.85 -2.07 -18.73
C MET A 372 -6.37 -1.97 -18.57
N ASN A 373 -7.07 -2.99 -19.03
CA ASN A 373 -8.45 -3.25 -18.66
C ASN A 373 -8.52 -4.57 -17.88
N ARG A 374 -9.12 -4.56 -16.70
CA ARG A 374 -9.24 -5.76 -15.85
C ARG A 374 -10.65 -5.94 -15.34
N ILE A 375 -11.18 -7.15 -15.50
CA ILE A 375 -12.40 -7.59 -14.81
C ILE A 375 -11.99 -8.60 -13.76
N GLN A 376 -12.42 -8.39 -12.51
CA GLN A 376 -12.13 -9.28 -11.39
C GLN A 376 -13.41 -9.73 -10.71
N PHE A 377 -13.46 -11.01 -10.38
CA PHE A 377 -14.50 -11.61 -9.54
C PHE A 377 -13.85 -12.18 -8.29
N SER A 378 -14.51 -12.04 -7.14
CA SER A 378 -13.98 -12.54 -5.87
C SER A 378 -15.08 -13.14 -5.00
N GLY A 379 -14.71 -14.19 -4.27
CA GLY A 379 -15.45 -14.71 -3.13
C GLY A 379 -14.59 -14.66 -1.88
N LYS A 380 -15.11 -14.07 -0.78
CA LYS A 380 -14.40 -13.93 0.48
C LYS A 380 -15.23 -14.46 1.64
N TYR A 381 -14.65 -15.38 2.42
CA TYR A 381 -15.18 -15.86 3.69
C TYR A 381 -14.27 -15.41 4.83
N ALA A 382 -14.80 -14.62 5.74
CA ALA A 382 -14.10 -14.10 6.92
C ALA A 382 -14.51 -14.87 8.20
N PHE A 383 -13.56 -15.09 9.11
CA PHE A 383 -13.73 -15.83 10.37
C PHE A 383 -12.95 -15.17 11.52
#